data_b7c1d233226fb0de263cf1ffe80174e4
#
_entry.id   b7c1d233226fb0de263cf1ffe80174e4
#
_cell.length_a   1.000
_cell.length_b   1.000
_cell.length_c   1.000
_cell.angle_alpha   90.00
_cell.angle_beta   90.00
_cell.angle_gamma   90.00
#
_symmetry.space_group_name_H-M   'P 1'
#
loop_
_entity.id
_entity.type
_entity.pdbx_description
1 polymer ?
#
loop_
_entity_poly.entity_id
_entity_poly.type
_entity_poly.pdbx_seq_one_letter_code
_entity_poly.pdbx_strand_id
1 'polypeptide(L)'
;AYTVRDAVLLARVRRLTELGLGLDEVRDVLADDAGRELADVLHELDADLARQEAELAERRRRLAVLLAAGPGDGEPVSPALAALLAKAPATDSPAAAKDREHLTLLDATGAAGEELYSVLGQLAADPAVLALYERLDELADAAVDDPRIGPLAEAMVAAVPDEAFAAIPSAGPVIPGFGEALLAEYAPAQAEVVRRVMAAFTAKGRA
;
A
#
# COMPACT_ATOMS: atom_id res chain seq x y z
N ALA A 1 -42.23 47.52 3.49
CA ALA A 1 -42.63 46.69 4.64
C ALA A 1 -42.48 45.24 4.19
N TYR A 2 -41.80 44.44 4.96
CA TYR A 2 -41.67 42.99 4.68
C TYR A 2 -42.99 42.29 5.00
N THR A 3 -43.37 41.35 4.14
CA THR A 3 -44.59 40.57 4.29
C THR A 3 -44.30 39.19 4.92
N VAL A 4 -45.31 38.46 5.38
CA VAL A 4 -45.18 37.10 5.86
C VAL A 4 -44.63 36.19 4.76
N ARG A 5 -44.98 36.47 3.50
CA ARG A 5 -44.49 35.73 2.33
C ARG A 5 -42.97 35.89 2.14
N ASP A 6 -42.45 37.09 2.38
CA ASP A 6 -41.01 37.36 2.33
C ASP A 6 -40.26 36.62 3.46
N ALA A 7 -40.86 36.53 4.65
CA ALA A 7 -40.28 35.76 5.75
C ALA A 7 -40.22 34.26 5.48
N VAL A 8 -41.25 33.70 4.83
CA VAL A 8 -41.27 32.27 4.42
C VAL A 8 -40.22 32.03 3.35
N LEU A 9 -40.08 32.92 2.37
CA LEU A 9 -39.05 32.82 1.35
C LEU A 9 -37.65 32.85 1.94
N LEU A 10 -37.39 33.78 2.85
CA LEU A 10 -36.11 33.91 3.55
C LEU A 10 -35.76 32.65 4.37
N ALA A 11 -36.76 32.08 5.05
CA ALA A 11 -36.59 30.83 5.77
C ALA A 11 -36.24 29.62 4.85
N ARG A 12 -36.81 29.59 3.63
CA ARG A 12 -36.47 28.61 2.61
C ARG A 12 -35.04 28.79 2.10
N VAL A 13 -34.66 30.02 1.73
CA VAL A 13 -33.29 30.36 1.33
C VAL A 13 -32.29 29.88 2.38
N ARG A 14 -32.51 30.28 3.65
CA ARG A 14 -31.65 29.92 4.77
C ARG A 14 -31.48 28.37 4.90
N ARG A 15 -32.58 27.63 4.81
CA ARG A 15 -32.55 26.18 4.93
C ARG A 15 -31.72 25.50 3.82
N LEU A 16 -31.83 26.01 2.59
CA LEU A 16 -31.08 25.48 1.45
C LEU A 16 -29.59 25.83 1.54
N THR A 17 -29.24 27.03 2.00
CA THR A 17 -27.85 27.44 2.24
C THR A 17 -27.22 26.68 3.41
N GLU A 18 -27.98 26.35 4.47
CA GLU A 18 -27.50 25.47 5.56
C GLU A 18 -27.20 24.05 5.10
N LEU A 19 -27.80 23.60 3.99
CA LEU A 19 -27.47 22.31 3.33
C LEU A 19 -26.26 22.40 2.38
N GLY A 20 -25.70 23.61 2.19
CA GLY A 20 -24.49 23.81 1.37
C GLY A 20 -24.75 24.33 -0.05
N LEU A 21 -26.01 24.60 -0.45
CA LEU A 21 -26.30 25.19 -1.74
C LEU A 21 -25.81 26.65 -1.82
N GLY A 22 -25.22 27.00 -2.97
CA GLY A 22 -24.86 28.39 -3.29
C GLY A 22 -26.10 29.24 -3.55
N LEU A 23 -25.98 30.57 -3.38
CA LEU A 23 -27.11 31.51 -3.55
C LEU A 23 -27.70 31.49 -4.98
N ASP A 24 -26.88 31.21 -6.00
CA ASP A 24 -27.33 31.08 -7.38
C ASP A 24 -28.16 29.81 -7.57
N GLU A 25 -27.73 28.70 -7.04
CA GLU A 25 -28.46 27.41 -7.03
C GLU A 25 -29.78 27.53 -6.29
N VAL A 26 -29.76 28.19 -5.12
CA VAL A 26 -30.98 28.49 -4.34
C VAL A 26 -31.96 29.35 -5.15
N ARG A 27 -31.48 30.32 -5.91
CA ARG A 27 -32.35 31.17 -6.75
C ARG A 27 -33.01 30.36 -7.86
N ASP A 28 -32.24 29.51 -8.54
CA ASP A 28 -32.74 28.70 -9.65
C ASP A 28 -33.77 27.65 -9.17
N VAL A 29 -33.49 27.00 -8.06
CA VAL A 29 -34.39 26.06 -7.38
C VAL A 29 -35.69 26.72 -6.92
N LEU A 30 -35.63 27.97 -6.44
CA LEU A 30 -36.82 28.71 -5.98
C LEU A 30 -37.65 29.30 -7.16
N ALA A 31 -37.06 29.41 -8.35
CA ALA A 31 -37.75 29.84 -9.56
C ALA A 31 -38.58 28.70 -10.20
N ASP A 32 -38.31 27.43 -9.88
CA ASP A 32 -39.10 26.30 -10.37
C ASP A 32 -40.42 26.13 -9.61
N ASP A 33 -41.52 26.48 -10.25
CA ASP A 33 -42.88 26.39 -9.69
C ASP A 33 -43.36 24.93 -9.45
N ALA A 34 -42.67 23.94 -9.99
CA ALA A 34 -43.08 22.53 -9.91
C ALA A 34 -42.42 21.75 -8.78
N GLY A 35 -41.37 22.29 -8.16
CA GLY A 35 -40.62 21.64 -7.05
C GLY A 35 -39.86 20.37 -7.44
N ARG A 36 -39.80 20.00 -8.72
CA ARG A 36 -39.10 18.81 -9.22
C ARG A 36 -37.61 19.04 -9.30
N GLU A 37 -37.19 20.19 -9.79
CA GLU A 37 -35.78 20.56 -9.88
C GLU A 37 -35.13 20.63 -8.48
N LEU A 38 -35.87 21.10 -7.46
CA LEU A 38 -35.42 21.06 -6.07
C LEU A 38 -35.20 19.64 -5.56
N ALA A 39 -36.12 18.72 -5.86
CA ALA A 39 -36.00 17.32 -5.43
C ALA A 39 -34.78 16.65 -6.05
N ASP A 40 -34.53 16.90 -7.34
CA ASP A 40 -33.37 16.35 -8.06
C ASP A 40 -32.04 16.89 -7.49
N VAL A 41 -31.94 18.19 -7.24
CA VAL A 41 -30.77 18.83 -6.62
C VAL A 41 -30.52 18.28 -5.21
N LEU A 42 -31.58 18.09 -4.40
CA LEU A 42 -31.44 17.53 -3.06
C LEU A 42 -31.01 16.07 -3.09
N HIS A 43 -31.49 15.27 -4.05
CA HIS A 43 -31.04 13.91 -4.22
C HIS A 43 -29.58 13.81 -4.68
N GLU A 44 -29.14 14.70 -5.56
CA GLU A 44 -27.76 14.78 -6.00
C GLU A 44 -26.84 15.17 -4.83
N LEU A 45 -27.22 16.17 -4.05
CA LEU A 45 -26.48 16.58 -2.85
C LEU A 45 -26.39 15.46 -1.80
N ASP A 46 -27.48 14.73 -1.56
CA ASP A 46 -27.50 13.58 -0.65
C ASP A 46 -26.54 12.48 -1.12
N ALA A 47 -26.54 12.18 -2.42
CA ALA A 47 -25.63 11.20 -3.02
C ALA A 47 -24.15 11.63 -2.91
N ASP A 48 -23.85 12.92 -3.06
CA ASP A 48 -22.52 13.48 -2.91
C ASP A 48 -22.04 13.40 -1.47
N LEU A 49 -22.89 13.76 -0.51
CA LEU A 49 -22.59 13.64 0.92
C LEU A 49 -22.35 12.18 1.32
N ALA A 50 -23.15 11.25 0.83
CA ALA A 50 -22.96 9.82 1.08
C ALA A 50 -21.60 9.31 0.54
N ARG A 51 -21.15 9.80 -0.63
CA ARG A 51 -19.82 9.48 -1.15
C ARG A 51 -18.71 10.03 -0.26
N GLN A 52 -18.82 11.29 0.18
CA GLN A 52 -17.85 11.92 1.08
C GLN A 52 -17.81 11.21 2.44
N GLU A 53 -18.95 10.80 2.97
CA GLU A 53 -19.02 10.02 4.22
C GLU A 53 -18.30 8.67 4.08
N ALA A 54 -18.51 7.97 2.98
CA ALA A 54 -17.82 6.71 2.69
C ALA A 54 -16.29 6.89 2.57
N GLU A 55 -15.83 7.95 1.89
CA GLU A 55 -14.40 8.29 1.81
C GLU A 55 -13.81 8.63 3.18
N LEU A 56 -14.51 9.42 3.98
CA LEU A 56 -14.07 9.75 5.34
C LEU A 56 -14.04 8.53 6.25
N ALA A 57 -15.01 7.63 6.14
CA ALA A 57 -15.04 6.38 6.88
C ALA A 57 -13.83 5.50 6.53
N GLU A 58 -13.47 5.44 5.25
CA GLU A 58 -12.30 4.70 4.79
C GLU A 58 -10.99 5.32 5.31
N ARG A 59 -10.85 6.65 5.25
CA ARG A 59 -9.69 7.35 5.82
C ARG A 59 -9.57 7.13 7.33
N ARG A 60 -10.69 7.16 8.06
CA ARG A 60 -10.71 6.87 9.50
C ARG A 60 -10.31 5.43 9.81
N ARG A 61 -10.72 4.47 8.97
CA ARG A 61 -10.34 3.06 9.12
C ARG A 61 -8.82 2.88 8.96
N ARG A 62 -8.22 3.51 7.92
CA ARG A 62 -6.76 3.50 7.73
C ARG A 62 -6.04 4.15 8.92
N LEU A 63 -6.52 5.30 9.39
CA LEU A 63 -5.95 5.97 10.55
C LEU A 63 -6.03 5.08 11.82
N ALA A 64 -7.14 4.37 12.02
CA ALA A 64 -7.28 3.47 13.16
C ALA A 64 -6.26 2.32 13.13
N VAL A 65 -5.95 1.78 11.96
CA VAL A 65 -4.88 0.78 11.78
C VAL A 65 -3.53 1.36 12.21
N LEU A 66 -3.19 2.56 11.75
CA LEU A 66 -1.94 3.25 12.10
C LEU A 66 -1.84 3.52 13.60
N LEU A 67 -2.94 3.97 14.23
CA LEU A 67 -2.99 4.21 15.67
C LEU A 67 -2.90 2.92 16.50
N ALA A 68 -3.44 1.82 16.00
CA ALA A 68 -3.37 0.51 16.66
C ALA A 68 -1.96 -0.09 16.61
N ALA A 69 -1.17 0.23 15.60
CA ALA A 69 0.24 -0.16 15.50
C ALA A 69 1.12 0.47 16.61
N GLY A 70 0.65 1.55 17.26
CA GLY A 70 1.32 2.22 18.37
C GLY A 70 2.54 3.04 17.95
N PRO A 71 3.11 3.87 18.84
CA PRO A 71 4.38 4.55 18.63
C PRO A 71 5.53 3.57 18.92
N GLY A 72 5.68 2.55 18.10
CA GLY A 72 6.83 1.65 18.14
C GLY A 72 7.77 1.98 16.99
N ASP A 73 9.02 1.58 17.09
CA ASP A 73 10.15 1.91 16.20
C ASP A 73 9.98 1.41 14.74
N GLY A 74 8.75 1.28 14.22
CA GLY A 74 8.47 0.81 12.88
C GLY A 74 7.46 1.67 12.12
N GLU A 75 7.66 1.84 10.83
CA GLU A 75 6.66 2.38 9.92
C GLU A 75 5.35 1.57 10.04
N PRO A 76 4.19 2.23 9.89
CA PRO A 76 2.90 1.55 9.94
C PRO A 76 2.80 0.56 8.77
N VAL A 77 2.87 -0.71 9.08
CA VAL A 77 2.76 -1.81 8.12
C VAL A 77 1.40 -2.50 8.24
N SER A 78 0.98 -3.21 7.19
CA SER A 78 -0.25 -4.01 7.22
C SER A 78 -0.19 -5.09 8.31
N PRO A 79 -1.34 -5.55 8.85
CA PRO A 79 -1.38 -6.64 9.80
C PRO A 79 -0.70 -7.92 9.31
N ALA A 80 -0.76 -8.19 8.00
CA ALA A 80 -0.14 -9.34 7.37
C ALA A 80 1.40 -9.24 7.37
N LEU A 81 1.95 -8.08 7.00
CA LEU A 81 3.39 -7.85 7.10
C LEU A 81 3.86 -7.84 8.56
N ALA A 82 3.13 -7.21 9.47
CA ALA A 82 3.45 -7.23 10.90
C ALA A 82 3.53 -8.67 11.46
N ALA A 83 2.60 -9.55 11.07
CA ALA A 83 2.61 -10.95 11.45
C ALA A 83 3.79 -11.74 10.86
N LEU A 84 4.24 -11.38 9.64
CA LEU A 84 5.46 -11.94 9.04
C LEU A 84 6.70 -11.49 9.83
N LEU A 85 6.85 -10.19 10.04
CA LEU A 85 8.01 -9.61 10.73
C LEU A 85 8.13 -10.10 12.18
N ALA A 86 7.02 -10.35 12.86
CA ALA A 86 7.01 -10.92 14.22
C ALA A 86 7.53 -12.37 14.28
N LYS A 87 7.51 -13.10 13.16
CA LYS A 87 8.05 -14.48 13.09
C LYS A 87 9.53 -14.51 12.75
N ALA A 88 10.04 -13.44 12.13
CA ALA A 88 11.45 -13.37 11.73
C ALA A 88 12.34 -13.30 12.99
N PRO A 89 13.41 -14.11 13.07
CA PRO A 89 14.34 -14.04 14.20
C PRO A 89 15.06 -12.70 14.23
N ALA A 90 15.43 -12.26 15.41
CA ALA A 90 16.31 -11.12 15.56
C ALA A 90 17.67 -11.43 14.93
N THR A 91 18.18 -10.52 14.11
CA THR A 91 19.45 -10.69 13.41
C THR A 91 20.11 -9.32 13.18
N ASP A 92 21.44 -9.30 13.23
CA ASP A 92 22.25 -8.14 12.89
C ASP A 92 22.64 -8.11 11.40
N SER A 93 22.11 -9.01 10.57
CA SER A 93 22.37 -9.06 9.13
C SER A 93 21.90 -7.78 8.42
N PRO A 94 22.81 -7.00 7.80
CA PRO A 94 22.44 -5.86 6.98
C PRO A 94 21.55 -6.22 5.80
N ALA A 95 21.76 -7.38 5.17
CA ALA A 95 20.94 -7.85 4.06
C ALA A 95 19.50 -8.15 4.51
N ALA A 96 19.31 -8.77 5.68
CA ALA A 96 17.98 -9.00 6.24
C ALA A 96 17.28 -7.70 6.67
N ALA A 97 18.04 -6.68 7.11
CA ALA A 97 17.49 -5.36 7.39
C ALA A 97 16.94 -4.69 6.12
N LYS A 98 17.72 -4.69 5.03
CA LYS A 98 17.29 -4.16 3.73
C LYS A 98 16.05 -4.88 3.19
N ASP A 99 16.00 -6.21 3.30
CA ASP A 99 14.83 -6.96 2.87
C ASP A 99 13.55 -6.54 3.63
N ARG A 100 13.64 -6.29 4.93
CA ARG A 100 12.52 -5.74 5.73
C ARG A 100 12.09 -4.36 5.25
N GLU A 101 13.02 -3.48 4.92
CA GLU A 101 12.73 -2.15 4.37
C GLU A 101 12.03 -2.26 3.00
N HIS A 102 12.48 -3.18 2.14
CA HIS A 102 11.84 -3.43 0.84
C HIS A 102 10.42 -3.99 1.00
N LEU A 103 10.21 -4.94 1.92
CA LEU A 103 8.88 -5.45 2.22
C LEU A 103 7.95 -4.35 2.74
N THR A 104 8.46 -3.46 3.60
CA THR A 104 7.71 -2.30 4.11
C THR A 104 7.33 -1.34 2.98
N LEU A 105 8.22 -1.08 2.03
CA LEU A 105 7.94 -0.26 0.85
C LEU A 105 6.89 -0.91 -0.06
N LEU A 106 6.99 -2.22 -0.30
CA LEU A 106 6.00 -2.96 -1.10
C LEU A 106 4.62 -2.94 -0.45
N ASP A 107 4.56 -3.05 0.88
CA ASP A 107 3.34 -2.94 1.67
C ASP A 107 2.72 -1.54 1.57
N ALA A 108 3.51 -0.49 1.77
CA ALA A 108 3.06 0.90 1.71
C ALA A 108 2.53 1.30 0.32
N THR A 109 3.06 0.70 -0.75
CA THR A 109 2.64 0.95 -2.13
C THR A 109 1.49 0.06 -2.59
N GLY A 110 1.12 -0.97 -1.80
CA GLY A 110 0.13 -1.97 -2.19
C GLY A 110 0.61 -2.88 -3.33
N ALA A 111 1.91 -2.93 -3.58
CA ALA A 111 2.51 -3.77 -4.62
C ALA A 111 2.56 -5.25 -4.23
N ALA A 112 2.40 -5.57 -2.94
CA ALA A 112 2.31 -6.93 -2.42
C ALA A 112 0.98 -7.13 -1.69
N GLY A 113 0.33 -8.28 -1.93
CA GLY A 113 -0.93 -8.65 -1.28
C GLY A 113 -0.70 -9.43 0.02
N GLU A 114 -1.76 -9.53 0.85
CA GLU A 114 -1.73 -10.29 2.11
C GLU A 114 -1.35 -11.77 1.92
N GLU A 115 -1.71 -12.35 0.78
CA GLU A 115 -1.42 -13.73 0.43
C GLU A 115 0.10 -13.97 0.34
N LEU A 116 0.84 -13.04 -0.29
CA LEU A 116 2.30 -13.12 -0.36
C LEU A 116 2.94 -13.12 1.03
N TYR A 117 2.51 -12.20 1.91
CA TYR A 117 3.04 -12.15 3.29
C TYR A 117 2.68 -13.38 4.10
N SER A 118 1.52 -13.98 3.87
CA SER A 118 1.12 -15.24 4.51
C SER A 118 2.05 -16.39 4.14
N VAL A 119 2.40 -16.53 2.86
CA VAL A 119 3.32 -17.56 2.35
C VAL A 119 4.74 -17.30 2.85
N LEU A 120 5.24 -16.08 2.73
CA LEU A 120 6.57 -15.69 3.23
C LEU A 120 6.69 -15.83 4.75
N GLY A 121 5.61 -15.65 5.48
CA GLY A 121 5.56 -15.83 6.94
C GLY A 121 5.82 -17.27 7.40
N GLN A 122 5.70 -18.26 6.52
CA GLN A 122 6.09 -19.64 6.81
C GLN A 122 7.63 -19.82 6.73
N LEU A 123 8.31 -19.03 5.93
CA LEU A 123 9.75 -19.03 5.73
C LEU A 123 10.50 -18.16 6.73
N ALA A 124 9.83 -17.12 7.24
CA ALA A 124 10.47 -16.10 8.06
C ALA A 124 11.13 -16.65 9.33
N ALA A 125 10.65 -17.78 9.85
CA ALA A 125 11.22 -18.46 11.03
C ALA A 125 12.25 -19.54 10.67
N ASP A 126 12.52 -19.80 9.39
CA ASP A 126 13.44 -20.86 8.98
C ASP A 126 14.90 -20.38 9.12
N PRO A 127 15.72 -21.07 9.95
CA PRO A 127 17.14 -20.74 10.09
C PRO A 127 17.91 -20.83 8.77
N ALA A 128 17.48 -21.66 7.83
CA ALA A 128 18.11 -21.77 6.52
C ALA A 128 17.98 -20.46 5.72
N VAL A 129 16.88 -19.75 5.86
CA VAL A 129 16.68 -18.43 5.22
C VAL A 129 17.61 -17.39 5.83
N LEU A 130 17.77 -17.38 7.18
CA LEU A 130 18.72 -16.49 7.84
C LEU A 130 20.15 -16.72 7.35
N ALA A 131 20.56 -17.97 7.21
CA ALA A 131 21.88 -18.33 6.68
C ALA A 131 22.11 -17.83 5.22
N LEU A 132 21.04 -17.64 4.43
CA LEU A 132 21.16 -17.04 3.09
C LEU A 132 21.50 -15.55 3.17
N TYR A 133 20.89 -14.82 4.10
CA TYR A 133 21.23 -13.41 4.33
C TYR A 133 22.67 -13.25 4.83
N GLU A 134 23.12 -14.09 5.77
CA GLU A 134 24.50 -14.08 6.27
C GLU A 134 25.50 -14.32 5.12
N ARG A 135 25.23 -15.30 4.24
CA ARG A 135 26.04 -15.53 3.05
C ARG A 135 26.01 -14.38 2.05
N LEU A 136 24.92 -13.64 1.97
CA LEU A 136 24.84 -12.43 1.15
C LEU A 136 25.67 -11.32 1.76
N ASP A 137 25.66 -11.17 3.09
CA ASP A 137 26.50 -10.19 3.80
C ASP A 137 28.00 -10.48 3.62
N GLU A 138 28.43 -11.74 3.59
CA GLU A 138 29.82 -12.14 3.30
C GLU A 138 30.32 -11.68 1.92
N LEU A 139 29.43 -11.35 0.99
CA LEU A 139 29.76 -10.84 -0.34
C LEU A 139 29.90 -9.30 -0.39
N ALA A 140 29.81 -8.58 0.73
CA ALA A 140 29.86 -7.13 0.75
C ALA A 140 31.15 -6.56 0.13
N ASP A 141 32.27 -7.21 0.37
CA ASP A 141 33.59 -6.83 -0.15
C ASP A 141 34.10 -7.74 -1.27
N ALA A 142 33.24 -8.63 -1.81
CA ALA A 142 33.63 -9.58 -2.85
C ALA A 142 33.64 -8.95 -4.24
N ALA A 143 34.39 -9.57 -5.16
CA ALA A 143 34.41 -9.18 -6.56
C ALA A 143 33.10 -9.61 -7.27
N VAL A 144 32.71 -8.91 -8.33
CA VAL A 144 31.46 -9.16 -9.09
C VAL A 144 31.44 -10.52 -9.82
N ASP A 145 32.57 -11.17 -9.92
CA ASP A 145 32.75 -12.51 -10.50
C ASP A 145 33.03 -13.59 -9.46
N ASP A 146 32.79 -13.30 -8.17
CA ASP A 146 32.99 -14.26 -7.07
C ASP A 146 32.18 -15.55 -7.34
N PRO A 147 32.84 -16.72 -7.25
CA PRO A 147 32.20 -18.00 -7.55
C PRO A 147 31.01 -18.37 -6.63
N ARG A 148 30.89 -17.72 -5.47
CA ARG A 148 29.78 -17.94 -4.53
C ARG A 148 28.48 -17.31 -4.99
N ILE A 149 28.48 -16.35 -5.92
CA ILE A 149 27.31 -15.60 -6.40
C ILE A 149 26.27 -16.54 -7.03
N GLY A 150 26.67 -17.42 -7.95
CA GLY A 150 25.75 -18.33 -8.62
C GLY A 150 25.02 -19.26 -7.67
N PRO A 151 25.76 -20.07 -6.90
CA PRO A 151 25.17 -20.99 -5.93
C PRO A 151 24.31 -20.31 -4.86
N LEU A 152 24.65 -19.09 -4.44
CA LEU A 152 23.83 -18.33 -3.50
C LEU A 152 22.50 -17.88 -4.13
N ALA A 153 22.53 -17.32 -5.33
CA ALA A 153 21.32 -16.91 -6.04
C ALA A 153 20.37 -18.12 -6.28
N GLU A 154 20.91 -19.26 -6.68
CA GLU A 154 20.13 -20.49 -6.84
C GLU A 154 19.50 -20.96 -5.51
N ALA A 155 20.27 -20.92 -4.41
CA ALA A 155 19.77 -21.29 -3.09
C ALA A 155 18.67 -20.33 -2.60
N MET A 156 18.80 -19.02 -2.83
CA MET A 156 17.77 -18.03 -2.49
C MET A 156 16.48 -18.25 -3.29
N VAL A 157 16.59 -18.53 -4.59
CA VAL A 157 15.42 -18.85 -5.43
C VAL A 157 14.75 -20.16 -4.98
N ALA A 158 15.54 -21.17 -4.63
CA ALA A 158 15.03 -22.47 -4.17
C ALA A 158 14.36 -22.41 -2.79
N ALA A 159 14.74 -21.44 -1.96
CA ALA A 159 14.14 -21.23 -0.64
C ALA A 159 12.72 -20.66 -0.73
N VAL A 160 12.34 -20.00 -1.83
CA VAL A 160 11.02 -19.42 -2.03
C VAL A 160 10.06 -20.45 -2.63
N PRO A 161 8.92 -20.76 -1.97
CA PRO A 161 7.93 -21.71 -2.49
C PRO A 161 7.30 -21.23 -3.79
N ASP A 162 6.87 -22.17 -4.63
CA ASP A 162 6.22 -21.82 -5.90
C ASP A 162 4.90 -21.04 -5.70
N GLU A 163 4.21 -21.26 -4.58
CA GLU A 163 3.00 -20.52 -4.20
C GLU A 163 3.28 -19.02 -3.99
N ALA A 164 4.47 -18.65 -3.53
CA ALA A 164 4.84 -17.25 -3.37
C ALA A 164 4.97 -16.54 -4.72
N PHE A 165 5.43 -17.25 -5.77
CA PHE A 165 5.48 -16.69 -7.12
C PHE A 165 4.08 -16.45 -7.71
N ALA A 166 3.13 -17.34 -7.41
CA ALA A 166 1.74 -17.18 -7.82
C ALA A 166 1.04 -16.02 -7.09
N ALA A 167 1.47 -15.70 -5.87
CA ALA A 167 0.93 -14.60 -5.07
C ALA A 167 1.49 -13.21 -5.45
N ILE A 168 2.52 -13.15 -6.32
CA ILE A 168 3.02 -11.87 -6.85
C ILE A 168 2.04 -11.37 -7.92
N PRO A 169 1.41 -10.18 -7.75
CA PRO A 169 0.46 -9.67 -8.72
C PRO A 169 1.11 -9.47 -10.09
N SER A 170 0.58 -10.12 -11.13
CA SER A 170 1.06 -9.97 -12.51
C SER A 170 0.87 -8.55 -13.07
N ALA A 171 0.04 -7.72 -12.44
CA ALA A 171 -0.35 -6.37 -12.82
C ALA A 171 -0.23 -5.37 -11.65
N GLY A 172 0.66 -5.61 -10.70
CA GLY A 172 0.92 -4.65 -9.62
C GLY A 172 1.50 -3.34 -10.15
N PRO A 173 1.42 -2.24 -9.36
CA PRO A 173 2.02 -0.97 -9.76
C PRO A 173 3.53 -1.17 -9.96
N VAL A 174 3.96 -1.14 -11.22
CA VAL A 174 5.38 -1.11 -11.54
C VAL A 174 5.89 0.27 -11.17
N ILE A 175 6.67 0.36 -10.09
CA ILE A 175 7.38 1.59 -9.74
C ILE A 175 8.55 1.73 -10.72
N PRO A 176 8.52 2.70 -11.65
CA PRO A 176 9.62 2.88 -12.60
C PRO A 176 10.93 3.15 -11.85
N GLY A 177 11.99 2.43 -12.21
CA GLY A 177 13.31 2.58 -11.59
C GLY A 177 13.48 1.87 -10.23
N PHE A 178 12.43 1.23 -9.68
CA PHE A 178 12.52 0.53 -8.39
C PHE A 178 13.63 -0.55 -8.38
N GLY A 179 13.69 -1.38 -9.43
CA GLY A 179 14.72 -2.42 -9.52
C GLY A 179 16.15 -1.87 -9.55
N GLU A 180 16.37 -0.74 -10.21
CA GLU A 180 17.67 -0.09 -10.25
C GLU A 180 18.02 0.55 -8.90
N ALA A 181 17.06 1.21 -8.26
CA ALA A 181 17.23 1.79 -6.93
C ALA A 181 17.54 0.71 -5.90
N LEU A 182 16.80 -0.39 -5.90
CA LEU A 182 17.02 -1.54 -5.03
C LEU A 182 18.43 -2.12 -5.21
N LEU A 183 18.90 -2.32 -6.43
CA LEU A 183 20.24 -2.84 -6.69
C LEU A 183 21.34 -1.86 -6.25
N ALA A 184 21.09 -0.55 -6.30
CA ALA A 184 22.06 0.46 -5.86
C ALA A 184 22.33 0.48 -4.34
N GLU A 185 21.45 -0.15 -3.55
CA GLU A 185 21.63 -0.27 -2.10
C GLU A 185 22.61 -1.39 -1.69
N TYR A 186 22.98 -2.25 -2.64
CA TYR A 186 23.87 -3.39 -2.42
C TYR A 186 25.26 -3.15 -2.97
N ALA A 187 26.27 -3.76 -2.32
CA ALA A 187 27.60 -3.85 -2.89
C ALA A 187 27.60 -4.63 -4.21
N PRO A 188 28.55 -4.42 -5.13
CA PRO A 188 28.50 -4.95 -6.50
C PRO A 188 28.25 -6.46 -6.61
N ALA A 189 28.90 -7.28 -5.77
CA ALA A 189 28.71 -8.73 -5.76
C ALA A 189 27.33 -9.14 -5.21
N GLN A 190 26.86 -8.46 -4.16
CA GLN A 190 25.52 -8.66 -3.60
C GLN A 190 24.45 -8.26 -4.62
N ALA A 191 24.61 -7.12 -5.28
CA ALA A 191 23.70 -6.65 -6.33
C ALA A 191 23.57 -7.66 -7.48
N GLU A 192 24.66 -8.36 -7.82
CA GLU A 192 24.63 -9.42 -8.84
C GLU A 192 23.82 -10.64 -8.38
N VAL A 193 23.92 -11.04 -7.09
CA VAL A 193 23.05 -12.09 -6.51
C VAL A 193 21.59 -11.67 -6.62
N VAL A 194 21.24 -10.49 -6.11
CA VAL A 194 19.87 -9.95 -6.12
C VAL A 194 19.32 -9.86 -7.54
N ARG A 195 20.11 -9.40 -8.51
CA ARG A 195 19.73 -9.33 -9.92
C ARG A 195 19.37 -10.68 -10.49
N ARG A 196 20.14 -11.74 -10.19
CA ARG A 196 19.86 -13.11 -10.63
C ARG A 196 18.60 -13.65 -10.00
N VAL A 197 18.39 -13.40 -8.71
CA VAL A 197 17.16 -13.75 -8.00
C VAL A 197 15.95 -13.08 -8.64
N MET A 198 16.00 -11.78 -8.88
CA MET A 198 14.91 -11.03 -9.54
C MET A 198 14.61 -11.53 -10.96
N ALA A 199 15.66 -11.86 -11.73
CA ALA A 199 15.51 -12.43 -13.07
C ALA A 199 14.81 -13.79 -13.03
N ALA A 200 15.17 -14.65 -12.07
CA ALA A 200 14.53 -15.95 -11.89
C ALA A 200 13.06 -15.82 -11.47
N PHE A 201 12.73 -14.87 -10.60
CA PHE A 201 11.36 -14.57 -10.20
C PHE A 201 10.52 -14.09 -11.38
N THR A 202 11.06 -13.17 -12.19
CA THR A 202 10.39 -12.70 -13.40
C THR A 202 10.15 -13.83 -14.41
N ALA A 203 11.07 -14.77 -14.53
CA ALA A 203 10.92 -15.92 -15.42
C ALA A 203 9.85 -16.90 -14.92
N LYS A 204 9.81 -17.19 -13.61
CA LYS A 204 8.81 -18.07 -12.98
C LYS A 204 7.40 -17.45 -12.96
N GLY A 205 7.27 -16.17 -12.72
CA GLY A 205 5.96 -15.47 -12.70
C GLY A 205 5.32 -15.32 -14.10
N ARG A 206 6.04 -15.65 -15.17
CA ARG A 206 5.53 -15.65 -16.56
C ARG A 206 5.21 -17.05 -17.10
N ALA A 207 5.52 -18.09 -16.39
CA ALA A 207 5.30 -19.48 -16.77
C ALA A 207 3.98 -20.01 -16.21
#